data_659f44692925aa297a2855e9a8ef3f4f
#
_entry.id   659f44692925aa297a2855e9a8ef3f4f
#
_cell.length_a   1.000
_cell.length_b   1.000
_cell.length_c   1.000
_cell.angle_alpha   90.00
_cell.angle_beta   90.00
_cell.angle_gamma   90.00
#
_symmetry.space_group_name_H-M   'P 1'
#
loop_
_entity.id
_entity.type
_entity.pdbx_description
1 polymer ?
#
loop_
_entity_poly.entity_id
_entity_poly.type
_entity_poly.pdbx_seq_one_letter_code
_entity_poly.pdbx_strand_id
1 'polypeptide(L)' 'MEIDLKTDSRKVKPGDTFIAIRNVNRDGHDYIPQAIKNGATKVIVEEGNYDVETVIVEDTRAYLKDYLYEHYYPYFKD' A
#
# COMPACT_ATOMS: atom_id res chain seq x y z
N MET A 1 -16.56 2.80 -6.78
CA MET A 1 -15.50 1.83 -7.14
C MET A 1 -14.66 1.53 -5.91
N GLU A 2 -14.44 0.27 -5.65
CA GLU A 2 -13.65 -0.15 -4.51
C GLU A 2 -12.19 -0.35 -4.92
N ILE A 3 -11.27 0.11 -4.07
CA ILE A 3 -9.84 0.00 -4.31
C ILE A 3 -9.26 -1.04 -3.34
N ASP A 4 -8.44 -1.94 -3.87
CA ASP A 4 -7.81 -3.00 -3.08
C ASP A 4 -6.43 -2.63 -2.54
N LEU A 5 -5.98 -1.42 -2.80
CA LEU A 5 -4.73 -0.89 -2.27
C LEU A 5 -5.03 -0.04 -1.05
N LYS A 6 -4.49 -0.44 0.09
CA LYS A 6 -4.76 0.23 1.36
C LYS A 6 -3.49 0.84 1.95
N THR A 7 -3.64 2.01 2.54
CA THR A 7 -2.55 2.67 3.27
C THR A 7 -2.72 2.56 4.78
N ASP A 8 -3.88 2.10 5.22
CA ASP A 8 -4.18 1.92 6.65
C ASP A 8 -4.32 0.43 6.91
N SER A 9 -3.42 -0.12 7.73
CA SER A 9 -3.41 -1.55 8.01
C SER A 9 -4.73 -2.04 8.62
N ARG A 10 -5.43 -1.17 9.34
CA ARG A 10 -6.69 -1.53 9.96
C ARG A 10 -7.82 -1.73 8.97
N LYS A 11 -7.66 -1.20 7.77
CA LYS A 11 -8.67 -1.30 6.71
C LYS A 11 -8.38 -2.41 5.71
N VAL A 12 -7.27 -3.10 5.88
CA VAL A 12 -6.90 -4.19 5.01
C VAL A 12 -7.87 -5.35 5.18
N LYS A 13 -8.32 -5.90 4.07
CA LYS A 13 -9.17 -7.08 4.03
C LYS A 13 -8.43 -8.22 3.33
N PRO A 14 -8.87 -9.47 3.51
CA PRO A 14 -8.22 -10.59 2.83
C PRO A 14 -8.13 -10.36 1.33
N GLY A 15 -6.93 -10.52 0.79
CA GLY A 15 -6.66 -10.32 -0.63
C GLY A 15 -6.20 -8.92 -1.01
N ASP A 16 -6.23 -7.97 -0.07
CA ASP A 16 -5.82 -6.61 -0.35
C ASP A 16 -4.31 -6.48 -0.45
N THR A 17 -3.87 -5.37 -1.03
CA THR A 17 -2.48 -4.96 -1.08
C THR A 17 -2.30 -3.79 -0.11
N PHE A 18 -1.27 -3.88 0.73
CA PHE A 18 -0.93 -2.80 1.66
C PHE A 18 0.30 -2.07 1.16
N ILE A 19 0.24 -0.74 1.12
CA ILE A 19 1.40 0.08 0.78
C ILE A 19 1.87 0.80 2.04
N ALA A 20 3.16 0.64 2.35
CA ALA A 20 3.76 1.24 3.54
C ALA A 20 4.22 2.66 3.23
N ILE A 21 3.46 3.63 3.68
CA ILE A 21 3.78 5.05 3.48
C ILE A 21 4.55 5.57 4.68
N ARG A 22 5.69 6.16 4.41
CA ARG A 22 6.53 6.76 5.47
C ARG A 22 6.31 8.26 5.49
N ASN A 23 6.01 8.79 6.66
CA ASN A 23 5.88 10.24 6.81
C ASN A 23 6.55 10.69 8.12
N VAL A 24 6.44 11.98 8.44
CA VAL A 24 7.19 12.59 9.54
C VAL A 24 6.93 11.92 10.88
N ASN A 25 5.69 11.57 11.16
CA ASN A 25 5.29 11.05 12.47
C ASN A 25 5.07 9.56 12.50
N ARG A 26 4.97 8.91 11.34
CA ARG A 26 4.65 7.50 11.26
C ARG A 26 5.35 6.86 10.08
N ASP A 27 5.68 5.60 10.26
CA ASP A 27 6.24 4.80 9.19
C ASP A 27 5.31 3.61 8.97
N GLY A 28 4.68 3.57 7.79
CA GLY A 28 3.77 2.47 7.46
C GLY A 28 4.43 1.10 7.52
N HIS A 29 5.77 1.05 7.43
CA HIS A 29 6.48 -0.22 7.53
C HIS A 29 6.27 -0.87 8.92
N ASP A 30 6.01 -0.07 9.95
CA ASP A 30 5.75 -0.60 11.29
C ASP A 30 4.42 -1.34 11.36
N TYR A 31 3.54 -1.12 10.41
CA TYR A 31 2.20 -1.70 10.40
C TYR A 31 2.06 -2.87 9.43
N ILE A 32 3.14 -3.25 8.75
CA ILE A 32 3.07 -4.35 7.80
C ILE A 32 2.66 -5.67 8.47
N PRO A 33 3.19 -6.04 9.65
CA PRO A 33 2.72 -7.27 10.30
C PRO A 33 1.21 -7.25 10.57
N GLN A 34 0.67 -6.10 10.94
CA GLN A 34 -0.77 -5.97 11.17
C GLN A 34 -1.55 -6.13 9.86
N ALA A 35 -1.04 -5.54 8.78
CA ALA A 35 -1.69 -5.67 7.48
C ALA A 35 -1.71 -7.11 7.00
N ILE A 36 -0.61 -7.83 7.19
CA ILE A 36 -0.53 -9.24 6.82
C ILE A 36 -1.51 -10.05 7.66
N LYS A 37 -1.58 -9.77 8.96
CA LYS A 37 -2.53 -10.45 9.85
C LYS A 37 -3.96 -10.22 9.40
N ASN A 38 -4.26 -9.05 8.87
CA ASN A 38 -5.60 -8.72 8.39
C ASN A 38 -5.90 -9.27 7.00
N GLY A 39 -4.91 -9.90 6.36
CA GLY A 39 -5.15 -10.61 5.11
C GLY A 39 -4.48 -10.04 3.88
N ALA A 40 -3.56 -9.08 4.02
CA ALA A 40 -2.83 -8.56 2.88
C ALA A 40 -2.04 -9.69 2.22
N THR A 41 -2.15 -9.80 0.91
CA THR A 41 -1.43 -10.81 0.14
C THR A 41 -0.23 -10.22 -0.58
N LYS A 42 -0.09 -8.90 -0.53
CA LYS A 42 1.00 -8.20 -1.19
C LYS A 42 1.28 -6.93 -0.41
N VAL A 43 2.55 -6.59 -0.29
CA VAL A 43 2.94 -5.34 0.35
C VAL A 43 3.89 -4.58 -0.59
N ILE A 44 3.73 -3.27 -0.63
CA ILE A 44 4.58 -2.38 -1.41
C ILE A 44 5.35 -1.55 -0.41
N VAL A 45 6.68 -1.66 -0.45
CA VAL A 45 7.55 -1.14 0.60
C VAL A 45 8.76 -0.46 -0.01
N GLU A 46 9.49 0.29 0.84
CA GLU A 46 10.77 0.88 0.44
C GLU A 46 11.93 -0.01 0.84
N GLU A 47 11.72 -0.91 1.80
CA GLU A 47 12.75 -1.84 2.24
C GLU A 47 12.11 -3.00 2.99
N GLY A 48 12.87 -4.06 3.15
CA GLY A 48 12.43 -5.19 3.96
C GLY A 48 12.04 -6.41 3.15
N ASN A 49 11.75 -7.49 3.86
CA ASN A 49 11.31 -8.74 3.28
C ASN A 49 10.24 -9.33 4.17
N TYR A 50 9.13 -9.74 3.59
CA TYR A 50 7.96 -10.15 4.35
C TYR A 50 7.43 -11.48 3.83
N ASP A 51 6.54 -12.11 4.60
CA ASP A 51 6.01 -13.44 4.28
C ASP A 51 5.00 -13.46 3.15
N VAL A 52 4.72 -12.32 2.57
CA VAL A 52 3.80 -12.20 1.42
C VAL A 52 4.58 -11.61 0.25
N GLU A 53 3.94 -11.53 -0.90
CA GLU A 53 4.56 -10.90 -2.07
C GLU A 53 5.02 -9.49 -1.69
N THR A 54 6.30 -9.20 -1.89
CA THR A 54 6.90 -7.93 -1.50
C THR A 54 7.41 -7.22 -2.74
N VAL A 55 6.89 -6.01 -2.96
CA VAL A 55 7.35 -5.15 -4.06
C VAL A 55 8.14 -4.01 -3.43
N ILE A 56 9.41 -3.92 -3.79
CA ILE A 56 10.27 -2.87 -3.26
C ILE A 56 10.35 -1.74 -4.27
N VAL A 57 10.01 -0.54 -3.83
CA VAL A 57 10.05 0.65 -4.67
C VAL A 57 10.88 1.71 -3.99
N GLU A 58 11.34 2.66 -4.76
CA GLU A 58 12.21 3.72 -4.24
C GLU A 58 11.45 4.69 -3.34
N ASP A 59 10.19 4.97 -3.69
CA ASP A 59 9.36 5.93 -2.95
C ASP A 59 7.91 5.47 -3.02
N THR A 60 7.39 4.99 -1.88
CA THR A 60 6.03 4.46 -1.84
C THR A 60 4.98 5.55 -2.07
N ARG A 61 5.26 6.78 -1.66
CA ARG A 61 4.30 7.88 -1.89
C ARG A 61 4.18 8.19 -3.37
N ALA A 62 5.31 8.21 -4.07
CA ALA A 62 5.30 8.42 -5.51
C ALA A 62 4.61 7.26 -6.22
N TYR A 63 4.87 6.03 -5.75
CA TYR A 63 4.21 4.86 -6.32
C TYR A 63 2.69 4.95 -6.16
N LEU A 64 2.23 5.34 -4.99
CA LEU A 64 0.80 5.48 -4.72
C LEU A 64 0.18 6.55 -5.64
N LYS A 65 0.86 7.67 -5.78
CA LYS A 65 0.39 8.74 -6.64
C LYS A 65 0.24 8.26 -8.09
N ASP A 66 1.25 7.56 -8.58
CA ASP A 66 1.22 7.03 -9.95
C ASP A 66 0.13 5.98 -10.11
N TYR A 67 -0.04 5.12 -9.11
CA TYR A 67 -1.08 4.11 -9.12
C TYR A 67 -2.47 4.75 -9.23
N LEU A 68 -2.72 5.76 -8.40
CA LEU A 68 -4.01 6.44 -8.42
C LEU A 68 -4.23 7.16 -9.74
N TYR A 69 -3.20 7.77 -10.29
CA TYR A 69 -3.30 8.45 -11.57
C TYR A 69 -3.66 7.46 -12.68
N GLU A 70 -2.96 6.33 -12.76
CA GLU A 70 -3.20 5.34 -13.80
C GLU A 70 -4.58 4.71 -13.73
N HIS A 71 -5.04 4.42 -12.49
CA HIS A 71 -6.29 3.68 -12.29
C HIS A 71 -7.51 4.58 -12.18
N TYR A 72 -7.33 5.83 -11.79
CA TYR A 72 -8.45 6.71 -11.49
C TYR A 72 -8.43 8.01 -12.26
N TYR A 73 -7.44 8.24 -13.10
CA TYR A 73 -7.35 9.47 -13.87
C TYR A 73 -8.63 9.76 -14.66
N PRO A 74 -9.25 8.79 -15.33
CA PRO A 74 -10.49 9.06 -16.07
C PRO A 74 -11.60 9.63 -15.20
N TYR A 75 -11.54 9.41 -13.89
CA TYR A 75 -12.54 9.90 -12.94
C TYR A 75 -12.21 11.29 -12.41
N PHE A 76 -11.00 11.76 -12.64
CA PHE A 76 -10.55 13.08 -12.21
C PHE A 76 -10.42 14.05 -13.37
N LYS A 77 -10.60 13.57 -14.56
CA LYS A 77 -10.49 14.36 -15.75
C LYS A 77 -11.68 15.29 -15.88
N ASP A 78 -11.43 16.51 -16.22
CA ASP A 78 -12.48 17.51 -16.43
C ASP A 78 -13.28 17.23 -17.69
#